data_84f1816019390e805a86f5f672c0f763
#
_entry.id   84f1816019390e805a86f5f672c0f763
#
_cell.length_a   1.000
_cell.length_b   1.000
_cell.length_c   1.000
_cell.angle_alpha   90.00
_cell.angle_beta   90.00
_cell.angle_gamma   90.00
#
_symmetry.space_group_name_H-M   'P 1'
#
loop_
_entity.id
_entity.type
_entity.pdbx_description
1 polymer ?
#
loop_
_entity_poly.entity_id
_entity_poly.type
_entity_poly.pdbx_seq_one_letter_code
_entity_poly.pdbx_strand_id
1 'polypeptide(L)'
;MITDKKQRVQFNDGFTIIESLVAIVIVGILMTAIAPVIILSVGNRVQARRVELATDAARNYVDGVRSRNIEAPKHVVLLDEIDRISTTPANKFNPQRLLFSSVAAPVSSGNLTCPTTPGNPYCQNDSTLSLYCFDVDGGGCSSRSVRDMIVQAFRSISPRGIRNASDADKSYLLGVRVYRADAFSEATSLVKSDSETKRTQASFTSGLGDHKAPMVELTTEISTNQTQLRDLCDRLGGCQ
;
A
#
# COMPACT_ATOMS: atom_id res chain seq x y z
N MET A 1 63.43 -57.44 -1.99
CA MET A 1 62.51 -56.33 -2.24
C MET A 1 61.38 -56.47 -1.24
N ILE A 2 61.55 -55.82 -0.07
CA ILE A 2 60.62 -55.93 1.06
C ILE A 2 59.75 -54.68 1.04
N THR A 3 58.48 -54.86 0.73
CA THR A 3 57.49 -53.78 0.76
C THR A 3 56.93 -53.60 2.16
N ASP A 4 57.34 -52.54 2.80
CA ASP A 4 56.87 -52.12 4.11
C ASP A 4 55.42 -51.56 4.00
N LYS A 5 54.48 -52.36 4.47
CA LYS A 5 53.06 -52.02 4.47
C LYS A 5 52.74 -51.23 5.70
N LYS A 6 52.81 -49.89 5.62
CA LYS A 6 52.46 -48.94 6.65
C LYS A 6 50.98 -49.09 7.03
N GLN A 7 50.68 -49.78 8.09
CA GLN A 7 49.34 -49.85 8.69
C GLN A 7 48.95 -48.47 9.21
N ARG A 8 47.90 -47.88 8.62
CA ARG A 8 47.22 -46.71 9.16
C ARG A 8 46.43 -47.19 10.39
N VAL A 9 46.88 -46.79 11.56
CA VAL A 9 46.09 -46.89 12.81
C VAL A 9 44.91 -45.95 12.67
N GLN A 10 43.69 -46.47 12.50
CA GLN A 10 42.47 -45.72 12.66
C GLN A 10 42.27 -45.55 14.16
N PHE A 11 42.45 -44.33 14.63
CA PHE A 11 41.99 -43.92 15.97
C PHE A 11 40.47 -43.81 15.91
N ASN A 12 39.77 -44.79 16.44
CA ASN A 12 38.33 -44.67 16.76
C ASN A 12 38.25 -43.99 18.13
N ASP A 13 38.38 -42.67 18.16
CA ASP A 13 38.13 -41.90 19.36
C ASP A 13 36.60 -41.82 19.56
N GLY A 14 36.08 -42.58 20.49
CA GLY A 14 34.69 -42.50 20.94
C GLY A 14 34.46 -41.20 21.70
N PHE A 15 33.34 -40.53 21.41
CA PHE A 15 32.91 -39.33 22.14
C PHE A 15 32.73 -39.65 23.62
N THR A 16 33.27 -38.79 24.46
CA THR A 16 33.05 -38.87 25.91
C THR A 16 31.68 -38.34 26.28
N ILE A 17 31.07 -38.86 27.36
CA ILE A 17 29.77 -38.40 27.85
C ILE A 17 29.78 -36.88 28.11
N ILE A 18 30.87 -36.35 28.62
CA ILE A 18 31.02 -34.94 28.92
C ILE A 18 31.09 -34.08 27.66
N GLU A 19 31.72 -34.57 26.62
CA GLU A 19 31.82 -33.88 25.32
C GLU A 19 30.45 -33.78 24.64
N SER A 20 29.64 -34.85 24.69
CA SER A 20 28.27 -34.82 24.19
C SER A 20 27.36 -33.86 24.98
N LEU A 21 27.54 -33.76 26.30
CA LEU A 21 26.80 -32.85 27.15
C LEU A 21 27.16 -31.39 26.87
N VAL A 22 28.45 -31.09 26.73
CA VAL A 22 28.91 -29.75 26.33
C VAL A 22 28.43 -29.38 24.95
N ALA A 23 28.46 -30.31 23.98
CA ALA A 23 27.97 -30.07 22.65
C ALA A 23 26.47 -29.70 22.63
N ILE A 24 25.62 -30.40 23.39
CA ILE A 24 24.20 -30.11 23.49
C ILE A 24 23.95 -28.71 24.10
N VAL A 25 24.69 -28.34 25.13
CA VAL A 25 24.59 -27.01 25.76
C VAL A 25 24.99 -25.92 24.77
N ILE A 26 26.09 -26.09 24.05
CA ILE A 26 26.52 -25.10 23.02
C ILE A 26 25.48 -24.98 21.92
N VAL A 27 24.96 -26.09 21.40
CA VAL A 27 23.91 -26.08 20.38
C VAL A 27 22.64 -25.39 20.89
N GLY A 28 22.23 -25.64 22.13
CA GLY A 28 21.10 -24.99 22.77
C GLY A 28 21.25 -23.46 22.82
N ILE A 29 22.42 -22.97 23.23
CA ILE A 29 22.73 -21.53 23.28
C ILE A 29 22.71 -20.93 21.87
N LEU A 30 23.30 -21.61 20.89
CA LEU A 30 23.29 -21.12 19.49
C LEU A 30 21.88 -21.06 18.91
N MET A 31 21.05 -22.07 19.17
CA MET A 31 19.65 -22.07 18.67
C MET A 31 18.83 -20.93 19.28
N THR A 32 18.96 -20.65 20.57
CA THR A 32 18.27 -19.55 21.22
C THR A 32 18.70 -18.17 20.69
N ALA A 33 19.98 -18.04 20.30
CA ALA A 33 20.49 -16.78 19.70
C ALA A 33 20.02 -16.55 18.27
N ILE A 34 19.84 -17.62 17.47
CA ILE A 34 19.49 -17.52 16.05
C ILE A 34 17.95 -17.39 15.84
N ALA A 35 17.15 -18.01 16.71
CA ALA A 35 15.69 -18.04 16.55
C ALA A 35 15.04 -16.66 16.38
N PRO A 36 15.37 -15.61 17.17
CA PRO A 36 14.77 -14.28 16.99
C PRO A 36 15.09 -13.66 15.63
N VAL A 37 16.29 -13.87 15.12
CA VAL A 37 16.72 -13.32 13.82
C VAL A 37 15.92 -13.93 12.66
N ILE A 38 15.67 -15.23 12.72
CA ILE A 38 14.87 -15.94 11.70
C ILE A 38 13.44 -15.41 11.71
N ILE A 39 12.81 -15.25 12.89
CA ILE A 39 11.43 -14.76 13.01
C ILE A 39 11.31 -13.34 12.44
N LEU A 40 12.24 -12.44 12.78
CA LEU A 40 12.26 -11.08 12.25
C LEU A 40 12.48 -11.07 10.73
N SER A 41 13.37 -11.91 10.22
CA SER A 41 13.63 -12.02 8.78
C SER A 41 12.39 -12.46 8.01
N VAL A 42 11.68 -13.47 8.49
CA VAL A 42 10.43 -13.95 7.87
C VAL A 42 9.34 -12.88 7.94
N GLY A 43 9.18 -12.23 9.10
CA GLY A 43 8.22 -11.14 9.28
C GLY A 43 8.44 -9.99 8.28
N ASN A 44 9.69 -9.56 8.13
CA ASN A 44 10.06 -8.50 7.19
C ASN A 44 9.79 -8.91 5.73
N ARG A 45 10.09 -10.15 5.37
CA ARG A 45 9.82 -10.66 4.01
C ARG A 45 8.32 -10.67 3.69
N VAL A 46 7.49 -11.10 4.64
CA VAL A 46 6.03 -11.09 4.46
C VAL A 46 5.51 -9.67 4.31
N GLN A 47 5.98 -8.74 5.14
CA GLN A 47 5.56 -7.34 5.05
C GLN A 47 6.03 -6.68 3.74
N ALA A 48 7.27 -6.91 3.32
CA ALA A 48 7.77 -6.42 2.03
C ALA A 48 6.92 -6.92 0.85
N ARG A 49 6.55 -8.20 0.86
CA ARG A 49 5.66 -8.76 -0.17
C ARG A 49 4.29 -8.11 -0.20
N ARG A 50 3.72 -7.79 0.96
CA ARG A 50 2.43 -7.07 1.04
C ARG A 50 2.53 -5.67 0.48
N VAL A 51 3.59 -4.92 0.78
CA VAL A 51 3.83 -3.59 0.22
C VAL A 51 4.02 -3.65 -1.30
N GLU A 52 4.72 -4.67 -1.80
CA GLU A 52 4.86 -4.92 -3.23
C GLU A 52 3.48 -5.11 -3.89
N LEU A 53 2.64 -6.02 -3.36
CA LEU A 53 1.29 -6.25 -3.87
C LEU A 53 0.42 -4.99 -3.83
N ALA A 54 0.52 -4.20 -2.77
CA ALA A 54 -0.21 -2.93 -2.66
C ALA A 54 0.28 -1.90 -3.69
N THR A 55 1.58 -1.87 -3.94
CA THR A 55 2.17 -0.99 -4.96
C THR A 55 1.73 -1.40 -6.36
N ASP A 56 1.70 -2.69 -6.64
CA ASP A 56 1.23 -3.24 -7.91
C ASP A 56 -0.26 -2.96 -8.11
N ALA A 57 -1.08 -3.12 -7.07
CA ALA A 57 -2.50 -2.77 -7.11
C ALA A 57 -2.71 -1.28 -7.41
N ALA A 58 -1.92 -0.38 -6.78
CA ALA A 58 -1.97 1.05 -7.04
C ALA A 58 -1.61 1.37 -8.49
N ARG A 59 -0.54 0.79 -9.01
CA ARG A 59 -0.07 1.01 -10.39
C ARG A 59 -1.07 0.49 -11.41
N ASN A 60 -1.55 -0.74 -11.23
CA ASN A 60 -2.55 -1.35 -12.12
C ASN A 60 -3.83 -0.52 -12.17
N TYR A 61 -4.28 -0.01 -11.02
CA TYR A 61 -5.44 0.87 -10.97
C TYR A 61 -5.18 2.18 -11.74
N VAL A 62 -4.05 2.85 -11.50
CA VAL A 62 -3.67 4.09 -12.18
C VAL A 62 -3.58 3.88 -13.69
N ASP A 63 -2.96 2.80 -14.14
CA ASP A 63 -2.82 2.46 -15.55
C ASP A 63 -4.17 2.10 -16.19
N GLY A 64 -5.05 1.41 -15.45
CA GLY A 64 -6.42 1.14 -15.85
C GLY A 64 -7.24 2.42 -16.07
N VAL A 65 -7.10 3.39 -15.16
CA VAL A 65 -7.76 4.70 -15.30
C VAL A 65 -7.17 5.52 -16.46
N ARG A 66 -5.84 5.52 -16.62
CA ARG A 66 -5.17 6.21 -17.74
C ARG A 66 -5.55 5.63 -19.09
N SER A 67 -5.66 4.32 -19.20
CA SER A 67 -6.07 3.63 -20.42
C SER A 67 -7.59 3.64 -20.64
N ARG A 68 -8.37 4.20 -19.71
CA ARG A 68 -9.83 4.20 -19.69
C ARG A 68 -10.47 2.81 -19.64
N ASN A 69 -9.72 1.80 -19.23
CA ASN A 69 -10.26 0.47 -18.95
C ASN A 69 -11.01 0.44 -17.61
N ILE A 70 -10.64 1.34 -16.70
CA ILE A 70 -11.33 1.57 -15.43
C ILE A 70 -11.88 2.99 -15.48
N GLU A 71 -13.17 3.13 -15.16
CA GLU A 71 -13.82 4.43 -15.06
C GLU A 71 -13.15 5.28 -13.96
N ALA A 72 -13.02 6.58 -14.18
CA ALA A 72 -12.46 7.49 -13.18
C ALA A 72 -13.28 7.46 -11.89
N PRO A 73 -12.65 7.61 -10.70
CA PRO A 73 -13.38 7.56 -9.44
C PRO A 73 -14.42 8.66 -9.36
N LYS A 74 -15.61 8.32 -8.82
CA LYS A 74 -16.72 9.28 -8.66
C LYS A 74 -16.51 10.24 -7.49
N HIS A 75 -15.67 9.86 -6.53
CA HIS A 75 -15.32 10.71 -5.40
C HIS A 75 -14.48 11.90 -5.87
N VAL A 76 -15.06 13.08 -5.77
CA VAL A 76 -14.44 14.33 -6.19
C VAL A 76 -14.19 15.20 -4.95
N VAL A 77 -12.99 15.74 -4.84
CA VAL A 77 -12.60 16.68 -3.79
C VAL A 77 -12.21 18.00 -4.41
N LEU A 78 -12.82 19.07 -3.91
CA LEU A 78 -12.33 20.41 -4.20
C LEU A 78 -11.08 20.67 -3.33
N LEU A 79 -9.96 20.91 -4.01
CA LEU A 79 -8.78 21.46 -3.35
C LEU A 79 -8.82 22.97 -3.51
N ASP A 80 -8.69 23.68 -2.40
CA ASP A 80 -8.46 25.10 -2.44
C ASP A 80 -7.20 25.38 -3.28
N GLU A 81 -7.26 26.48 -4.02
CA GLU A 81 -6.11 26.91 -4.81
C GLU A 81 -4.88 27.00 -3.93
N ILE A 82 -3.73 26.69 -4.52
CA ILE A 82 -2.43 26.93 -3.85
C ILE A 82 -2.41 28.43 -3.54
N ASP A 83 -2.60 28.77 -2.29
CA ASP A 83 -2.53 30.15 -1.86
C ASP A 83 -1.10 30.65 -2.00
N ARG A 84 -0.84 31.36 -3.09
CA ARG A 84 0.46 31.97 -3.36
C ARG A 84 0.84 33.03 -2.29
N ILE A 85 -0.13 33.48 -1.54
CA ILE A 85 0.01 34.52 -0.52
C ILE A 85 0.27 33.90 0.86
N SER A 86 0.06 32.59 1.02
CA SER A 86 0.32 31.92 2.29
C SER A 86 1.79 32.03 2.69
N THR A 87 2.02 32.71 3.78
CA THR A 87 3.34 32.89 4.39
C THR A 87 3.86 31.63 5.07
N THR A 88 3.02 30.60 5.18
CA THR A 88 3.37 29.36 5.86
C THR A 88 4.00 28.38 4.86
N PRO A 89 5.30 28.03 4.99
CA PRO A 89 6.02 27.17 4.04
C PRO A 89 5.38 25.78 3.86
N ALA A 90 4.68 25.28 4.87
CA ALA A 90 4.06 23.96 4.87
C ALA A 90 2.89 23.84 3.84
N ASN A 91 2.18 24.93 3.58
CA ASN A 91 1.01 24.93 2.70
C ASN A 91 1.36 25.32 1.25
N LYS A 92 2.52 25.93 1.05
CA LYS A 92 2.88 26.58 -0.19
C LYS A 92 3.09 25.63 -1.39
N PHE A 93 3.38 24.34 -1.17
CA PHE A 93 3.78 23.43 -2.24
C PHE A 93 3.46 21.95 -2.02
N ASN A 94 2.43 21.58 -1.25
CA ASN A 94 2.11 20.17 -1.09
C ASN A 94 0.63 19.84 -1.35
N PRO A 95 0.17 19.97 -2.62
CA PRO A 95 -1.21 19.63 -3.00
C PRO A 95 -1.54 18.17 -2.68
N GLN A 96 -0.53 17.29 -2.63
CA GLN A 96 -0.69 15.88 -2.31
C GLN A 96 -1.13 15.66 -0.86
N ARG A 97 -0.54 16.37 0.10
CA ARG A 97 -0.94 16.27 1.51
C ARG A 97 -2.35 16.78 1.75
N LEU A 98 -2.70 17.90 1.12
CA LEU A 98 -4.05 18.47 1.22
C LEU A 98 -5.08 17.49 0.63
N LEU A 99 -4.78 16.85 -0.50
CA LEU A 99 -5.65 15.87 -1.10
C LEU A 99 -5.92 14.70 -0.15
N PHE A 100 -4.88 14.13 0.46
CA PHE A 100 -5.04 13.00 1.37
C PHE A 100 -5.69 13.39 2.70
N SER A 101 -5.44 14.59 3.22
CA SER A 101 -6.06 15.04 4.47
C SER A 101 -7.55 15.35 4.31
N SER A 102 -7.97 15.85 3.15
CA SER A 102 -9.36 16.25 2.89
C SER A 102 -10.31 15.06 2.66
N VAL A 103 -9.77 13.89 2.23
CA VAL A 103 -10.57 12.69 2.00
C VAL A 103 -10.60 11.82 3.25
N ALA A 104 -11.78 11.50 3.74
CA ALA A 104 -11.95 10.58 4.87
C ALA A 104 -11.39 9.19 4.54
N ALA A 105 -10.90 8.50 5.57
CA ALA A 105 -10.61 7.08 5.43
C ALA A 105 -11.91 6.30 5.20
N PRO A 106 -11.87 5.15 4.49
CA PRO A 106 -13.04 4.34 4.31
C PRO A 106 -13.61 3.86 5.65
N VAL A 107 -14.92 3.76 5.72
CA VAL A 107 -15.60 3.11 6.84
C VAL A 107 -15.88 1.68 6.43
N SER A 108 -15.39 0.74 7.21
CA SER A 108 -15.67 -0.67 7.01
C SER A 108 -17.02 -1.04 7.58
N SER A 109 -17.84 -1.73 6.80
CA SER A 109 -19.11 -2.34 7.25
C SER A 109 -18.96 -3.81 7.63
N GLY A 110 -17.74 -4.34 7.65
CA GLY A 110 -17.47 -5.75 7.90
C GLY A 110 -17.53 -6.64 6.65
N ASN A 111 -18.21 -6.22 5.60
CA ASN A 111 -18.31 -6.94 4.33
C ASN A 111 -17.95 -6.03 3.16
N LEU A 112 -17.24 -6.58 2.18
CA LEU A 112 -16.99 -5.94 0.90
C LEU A 112 -17.93 -6.52 -0.14
N THR A 113 -18.69 -5.66 -0.82
CA THR A 113 -19.51 -6.02 -1.97
C THR A 113 -18.94 -5.37 -3.21
N CYS A 114 -17.95 -6.02 -3.78
CA CYS A 114 -17.26 -5.53 -4.97
C CYS A 114 -17.70 -6.34 -6.18
N PRO A 115 -18.07 -5.71 -7.29
CA PRO A 115 -18.50 -6.40 -8.47
C PRO A 115 -17.35 -7.17 -9.13
N THR A 116 -17.67 -8.36 -9.63
CA THR A 116 -16.75 -9.16 -10.45
C THR A 116 -17.01 -8.97 -11.95
N THR A 117 -18.02 -8.13 -12.30
CA THR A 117 -18.47 -7.96 -13.70
C THR A 117 -18.06 -6.61 -14.28
N PRO A 118 -17.79 -6.55 -15.60
CA PRO A 118 -17.55 -5.30 -16.30
C PRO A 118 -18.76 -4.36 -16.23
N GLY A 119 -18.56 -3.09 -15.96
CA GLY A 119 -19.61 -2.06 -16.00
C GLY A 119 -19.61 -1.10 -14.81
N ASN A 120 -19.41 -1.58 -13.60
CA ASN A 120 -19.15 -0.73 -12.44
C ASN A 120 -18.05 -1.40 -11.60
N PRO A 121 -16.80 -0.96 -11.73
CA PRO A 121 -15.67 -1.61 -11.09
C PRO A 121 -15.57 -1.31 -9.59
N TYR A 122 -16.43 -0.42 -9.06
CA TYR A 122 -16.34 0.02 -7.67
C TYR A 122 -17.24 -0.76 -6.73
N CYS A 123 -16.72 -0.99 -5.52
CA CYS A 123 -17.47 -1.67 -4.47
C CYS A 123 -18.69 -0.84 -4.04
N GLN A 124 -19.81 -1.51 -3.82
CA GLN A 124 -21.11 -0.87 -3.55
C GLN A 124 -21.31 -0.47 -2.09
N ASN A 125 -20.49 -0.99 -1.18
CA ASN A 125 -20.61 -0.68 0.26
C ASN A 125 -20.16 0.73 0.62
N ASP A 126 -19.50 1.42 -0.29
CA ASP A 126 -19.05 2.79 -0.10
C ASP A 126 -19.98 3.74 -0.86
N SER A 127 -20.65 4.63 -0.14
CA SER A 127 -21.56 5.63 -0.70
C SER A 127 -20.85 6.59 -1.70
N THR A 128 -19.55 6.72 -1.57
CA THR A 128 -18.73 7.56 -2.46
C THR A 128 -18.31 6.83 -3.73
N LEU A 129 -18.54 5.52 -3.82
CA LEU A 129 -18.12 4.66 -4.93
C LEU A 129 -16.64 4.86 -5.29
N SER A 130 -15.80 4.94 -4.28
CA SER A 130 -14.37 5.19 -4.39
C SER A 130 -13.50 3.95 -4.17
N LEU A 131 -14.08 2.84 -3.72
CA LEU A 131 -13.36 1.62 -3.41
C LEU A 131 -13.33 0.67 -4.61
N TYR A 132 -12.13 0.38 -5.08
CA TYR A 132 -11.86 -0.60 -6.13
C TYR A 132 -11.13 -1.80 -5.52
N CYS A 133 -11.55 -3.00 -5.85
CA CYS A 133 -10.88 -4.20 -5.36
C CYS A 133 -9.94 -4.79 -6.40
N PHE A 134 -8.73 -5.06 -5.96
CA PHE A 134 -7.73 -5.81 -6.70
C PHE A 134 -7.66 -7.22 -6.12
N ASP A 135 -8.31 -8.16 -6.81
CA ASP A 135 -8.33 -9.58 -6.48
C ASP A 135 -6.99 -10.20 -6.89
N VAL A 136 -6.21 -10.63 -5.91
CA VAL A 136 -4.87 -11.20 -6.11
C VAL A 136 -4.90 -12.72 -6.20
N ASP A 137 -5.88 -13.35 -5.56
CA ASP A 137 -5.95 -14.81 -5.46
C ASP A 137 -6.98 -15.44 -6.40
N GLY A 138 -7.79 -14.63 -7.11
CA GLY A 138 -8.77 -15.10 -8.09
C GLY A 138 -10.03 -15.68 -7.45
N GLY A 139 -10.19 -15.52 -6.13
CA GLY A 139 -11.33 -16.01 -5.37
C GLY A 139 -12.50 -15.04 -5.30
N GLY A 140 -12.35 -13.87 -5.89
CA GLY A 140 -13.25 -12.73 -5.70
C GLY A 140 -12.88 -11.92 -4.45
N CYS A 141 -13.29 -10.67 -4.46
CA CYS A 141 -12.94 -9.74 -3.40
C CYS A 141 -13.63 -10.06 -2.09
N SER A 142 -12.85 -10.28 -1.06
CA SER A 142 -13.35 -10.64 0.27
C SER A 142 -12.61 -9.92 1.38
N SER A 143 -13.35 -9.38 2.36
CA SER A 143 -12.77 -8.85 3.59
C SER A 143 -12.06 -9.91 4.46
N ARG A 144 -12.12 -11.19 4.10
CA ARG A 144 -11.36 -12.27 4.74
C ARG A 144 -10.05 -12.59 4.04
N SER A 145 -9.88 -12.12 2.80
CA SER A 145 -8.64 -12.34 2.06
C SER A 145 -7.50 -11.49 2.65
N VAL A 146 -6.41 -12.14 2.97
CA VAL A 146 -5.17 -11.49 3.44
C VAL A 146 -4.28 -11.04 2.26
N ARG A 147 -4.70 -11.35 1.03
CA ARG A 147 -3.95 -11.08 -0.21
C ARG A 147 -4.59 -10.00 -1.05
N ASP A 148 -5.91 -9.88 -1.02
CA ASP A 148 -6.62 -8.86 -1.79
C ASP A 148 -6.33 -7.46 -1.27
N MET A 149 -6.30 -6.53 -2.21
CA MET A 149 -6.03 -5.12 -1.94
C MET A 149 -7.24 -4.27 -2.31
N ILE A 150 -7.59 -3.36 -1.43
CA ILE A 150 -8.65 -2.37 -1.65
C ILE A 150 -8.02 -1.02 -1.94
N VAL A 151 -8.27 -0.53 -3.12
CA VAL A 151 -7.82 0.77 -3.59
C VAL A 151 -8.92 1.78 -3.32
N GLN A 152 -8.70 2.73 -2.42
CA GLN A 152 -9.52 3.92 -2.30
C GLN A 152 -8.98 4.96 -3.28
N ALA A 153 -9.80 5.37 -4.22
CA ALA A 153 -9.43 6.32 -5.25
C ALA A 153 -10.34 7.55 -5.20
N PHE A 154 -9.75 8.72 -5.39
CA PHE A 154 -10.45 10.00 -5.43
C PHE A 154 -9.70 10.97 -6.32
N ARG A 155 -10.43 11.92 -6.88
CA ARG A 155 -9.85 12.93 -7.76
C ARG A 155 -10.05 14.34 -7.21
N SER A 156 -9.05 15.18 -7.41
CA SER A 156 -9.18 16.60 -7.10
C SER A 156 -9.50 17.38 -8.36
N ILE A 157 -10.33 18.39 -8.19
CA ILE A 157 -10.61 19.37 -9.21
C ILE A 157 -10.29 20.74 -8.62
N SER A 158 -9.69 21.63 -9.44
CA SER A 158 -9.46 23.00 -9.03
C SER A 158 -10.78 23.78 -8.97
N PRO A 159 -11.00 24.65 -7.98
CA PRO A 159 -12.21 25.48 -7.87
C PRO A 159 -12.47 26.34 -9.09
N ARG A 160 -11.41 26.79 -9.79
CA ARG A 160 -11.53 27.55 -11.03
C ARG A 160 -11.89 26.69 -12.25
N GLY A 161 -11.58 25.39 -12.20
CA GLY A 161 -11.83 24.45 -13.30
C GLY A 161 -13.21 23.83 -13.29
N ILE A 162 -13.92 23.86 -12.14
CA ILE A 162 -15.23 23.22 -12.02
C ILE A 162 -16.32 24.21 -12.35
N ARG A 163 -16.89 24.07 -13.50
CA ARG A 163 -18.15 24.72 -13.82
C ARG A 163 -19.27 23.73 -14.12
N ASN A 164 -18.94 22.49 -14.47
CA ASN A 164 -19.91 21.45 -14.79
C ASN A 164 -19.33 20.04 -14.48
N ALA A 165 -20.19 19.06 -14.26
CA ALA A 165 -19.80 17.66 -14.05
C ALA A 165 -19.01 17.06 -15.23
N SER A 166 -19.16 17.61 -16.44
CA SER A 166 -18.40 17.23 -17.65
C SER A 166 -16.93 17.64 -17.61
N ASP A 167 -16.52 18.50 -16.67
CA ASP A 167 -15.09 18.83 -16.49
C ASP A 167 -14.29 17.68 -15.89
N ALA A 168 -14.96 16.57 -15.57
CA ALA A 168 -14.31 15.31 -15.18
C ALA A 168 -13.40 14.71 -16.27
N ASP A 169 -13.65 15.06 -17.53
CA ASP A 169 -12.84 14.61 -18.67
C ASP A 169 -11.57 15.44 -18.87
N LYS A 170 -11.43 16.53 -18.13
CA LYS A 170 -10.19 17.31 -18.08
C LYS A 170 -9.17 16.67 -17.16
N SER A 171 -7.95 17.16 -17.18
CA SER A 171 -6.91 16.67 -16.30
C SER A 171 -7.24 16.89 -14.82
N TYR A 172 -6.92 15.91 -13.98
CA TYR A 172 -7.13 15.97 -12.54
C TYR A 172 -5.97 15.31 -11.78
N LEU A 173 -5.84 15.63 -10.51
CA LEU A 173 -4.94 14.93 -9.62
C LEU A 173 -5.67 13.73 -9.04
N LEU A 174 -5.18 12.53 -9.31
CA LEU A 174 -5.69 11.27 -8.78
C LEU A 174 -4.96 10.94 -7.50
N GLY A 175 -5.69 10.80 -6.41
CA GLY A 175 -5.20 10.25 -5.16
C GLY A 175 -5.61 8.78 -5.01
N VAL A 176 -4.69 7.96 -4.59
CA VAL A 176 -4.87 6.52 -4.39
C VAL A 176 -4.33 6.13 -3.02
N ARG A 177 -5.15 5.48 -2.22
CA ARG A 177 -4.74 4.77 -1.01
C ARG A 177 -5.01 3.30 -1.16
N VAL A 178 -4.08 2.46 -0.77
CA VAL A 178 -4.25 1.01 -0.83
C VAL A 178 -4.27 0.45 0.57
N TYR A 179 -5.35 -0.23 0.89
CA TYR A 179 -5.53 -0.98 2.14
C TYR A 179 -5.56 -2.47 1.85
N ARG A 180 -5.29 -3.27 2.85
CA ARG A 180 -5.56 -4.71 2.77
C ARG A 180 -7.06 -4.97 2.88
N ALA A 181 -7.55 -5.98 2.19
CA ALA A 181 -8.97 -6.33 2.26
C ALA A 181 -9.39 -6.79 3.67
N ASP A 182 -8.50 -7.48 4.39
CA ASP A 182 -8.78 -7.92 5.76
C ASP A 182 -8.88 -6.78 6.79
N ALA A 183 -8.40 -5.57 6.46
CA ALA A 183 -8.65 -4.38 7.24
C ALA A 183 -10.13 -4.00 7.32
N PHE A 184 -10.92 -4.48 6.36
CA PHE A 184 -12.38 -4.26 6.28
C PHE A 184 -13.21 -5.36 6.96
N SER A 185 -12.59 -6.34 7.61
CA SER A 185 -13.30 -7.45 8.27
C SER A 185 -14.12 -7.03 9.48
N GLU A 186 -13.79 -5.91 10.09
CA GLU A 186 -14.48 -5.35 11.24
C GLU A 186 -15.13 -4.03 10.88
N ALA A 187 -16.31 -3.75 11.46
CA ALA A 187 -17.03 -2.50 11.27
C ALA A 187 -16.35 -1.36 12.05
N THR A 188 -15.27 -0.83 11.53
CA THR A 188 -14.47 0.25 12.13
C THR A 188 -13.97 1.23 11.07
N SER A 189 -13.62 2.44 11.50
CA SER A 189 -12.94 3.38 10.62
C SER A 189 -11.48 2.98 10.43
N LEU A 190 -11.03 3.04 9.18
CA LEU A 190 -9.63 2.86 8.84
C LEU A 190 -8.83 4.12 9.17
N VAL A 191 -7.52 3.99 9.24
CA VAL A 191 -6.60 5.10 9.49
C VAL A 191 -6.23 5.76 8.17
N LYS A 192 -5.95 7.04 8.20
CA LYS A 192 -5.45 7.82 7.06
C LYS A 192 -4.28 8.70 7.47
N SER A 193 -3.47 9.13 6.51
CA SER A 193 -2.55 10.23 6.71
C SER A 193 -3.31 11.56 6.84
N ASP A 194 -2.81 12.43 7.69
CA ASP A 194 -3.27 13.81 7.82
C ASP A 194 -2.26 14.80 7.22
N SER A 195 -2.52 16.09 7.30
CA SER A 195 -1.66 17.12 6.74
C SER A 195 -0.25 17.16 7.36
N GLU A 196 -0.12 16.74 8.60
CA GLU A 196 1.12 16.82 9.36
C GLU A 196 1.83 15.45 9.47
N THR A 197 1.05 14.38 9.61
CA THR A 197 1.56 13.05 9.90
C THR A 197 1.22 12.07 8.80
N LYS A 198 2.26 11.52 8.17
CA LYS A 198 2.09 10.39 7.25
C LYS A 198 1.87 9.11 8.05
N ARG A 199 0.72 8.46 7.84
CA ARG A 199 0.35 7.19 8.49
C ARG A 199 0.18 6.10 7.45
N THR A 200 1.30 5.52 7.04
CA THR A 200 1.31 4.30 6.22
C THR A 200 1.91 3.16 7.03
N GLN A 201 1.55 1.92 6.70
CA GLN A 201 2.18 0.78 7.34
C GLN A 201 3.68 0.81 7.09
N ALA A 202 4.46 0.70 8.17
CA ALA A 202 5.91 0.64 8.04
C ALA A 202 6.32 -0.69 7.39
N SER A 203 7.33 -0.64 6.53
CA SER A 203 7.93 -1.84 5.93
C SER A 203 8.69 -2.70 6.93
N PHE A 204 9.07 -2.09 8.04
CA PHE A 204 9.77 -2.73 9.15
C PHE A 204 9.02 -2.43 10.46
N THR A 205 8.37 -3.43 11.02
CA THR A 205 7.74 -3.34 12.34
C THR A 205 8.17 -4.54 13.16
N SER A 206 8.56 -4.29 14.41
CA SER A 206 8.78 -5.36 15.39
C SER A 206 7.47 -5.99 15.89
N GLY A 207 6.32 -5.60 15.32
CA GLY A 207 4.99 -6.09 15.62
C GLY A 207 4.11 -6.21 14.38
N LEU A 208 2.82 -6.55 14.58
CA LEU A 208 1.85 -6.77 13.49
C LEU A 208 1.54 -5.51 12.66
N GLY A 209 2.05 -4.35 13.06
CA GLY A 209 1.75 -3.07 12.45
C GLY A 209 0.28 -2.66 12.62
N ASP A 210 -0.05 -1.43 12.27
CA ASP A 210 -1.44 -0.99 12.22
C ASP A 210 -2.08 -1.46 10.91
N HIS A 211 -2.76 -2.62 10.95
CA HIS A 211 -3.41 -3.18 9.76
C HIS A 211 -4.56 -2.31 9.22
N LYS A 212 -5.03 -1.34 9.99
CA LYS A 212 -6.03 -0.33 9.58
C LYS A 212 -5.42 0.84 8.81
N ALA A 213 -4.10 0.99 8.82
CA ALA A 213 -3.41 2.02 8.06
C ALA A 213 -3.21 1.62 6.59
N PRO A 214 -3.18 2.57 5.65
CA PRO A 214 -2.91 2.27 4.26
C PRO A 214 -1.48 1.74 4.10
N MET A 215 -1.29 0.80 3.20
CA MET A 215 0.03 0.29 2.84
C MET A 215 0.78 1.26 1.92
N VAL A 216 0.05 1.85 0.99
CA VAL A 216 0.58 2.78 -0.01
C VAL A 216 -0.38 3.95 -0.16
N GLU A 217 0.18 5.14 -0.27
CA GLU A 217 -0.50 6.36 -0.70
C GLU A 217 0.28 6.95 -1.88
N LEU A 218 -0.42 7.16 -2.99
CA LEU A 218 0.14 7.63 -4.24
C LEU A 218 -0.73 8.73 -4.81
N THR A 219 -0.10 9.79 -5.30
CA THR A 219 -0.76 10.79 -6.14
C THR A 219 -0.15 10.81 -7.53
N THR A 220 -0.98 10.95 -8.52
CA THR A 220 -0.53 11.11 -9.90
C THR A 220 -1.48 12.03 -10.66
N GLU A 221 -0.96 12.65 -11.67
CA GLU A 221 -1.76 13.44 -12.59
C GLU A 221 -2.32 12.56 -13.71
N ILE A 222 -3.61 12.70 -13.96
CA ILE A 222 -4.28 12.10 -15.10
C ILE A 222 -4.56 13.21 -16.10
N SER A 223 -3.91 13.13 -17.24
CA SER A 223 -4.12 14.02 -18.37
C SER A 223 -4.97 13.31 -19.42
N THR A 224 -5.91 14.01 -19.99
CA THR A 224 -6.74 13.52 -21.08
C THR A 224 -6.40 14.27 -22.38
N ASN A 225 -6.90 13.79 -23.50
CA ASN A 225 -6.76 14.47 -24.78
C ASN A 225 -7.49 15.82 -24.86
N GLN A 226 -8.35 16.13 -23.89
CA GLN A 226 -9.04 17.42 -23.77
C GLN A 226 -8.32 18.37 -22.81
N THR A 227 -7.21 17.93 -22.19
CA THR A 227 -6.44 18.76 -21.27
C THR A 227 -5.75 19.90 -22.03
N GLN A 228 -6.02 21.12 -21.60
CA GLN A 228 -5.38 22.32 -22.10
C GLN A 228 -4.34 22.85 -21.10
N LEU A 229 -3.36 23.61 -21.61
CA LEU A 229 -2.39 24.28 -20.74
C LEU A 229 -3.07 25.16 -19.67
N ARG A 230 -4.21 25.74 -20.02
CA ARG A 230 -5.03 26.53 -19.09
C ARG A 230 -5.48 25.72 -17.89
N ASP A 231 -5.88 24.45 -18.07
CA ASP A 231 -6.32 23.59 -16.96
C ASP A 231 -5.19 23.30 -15.98
N LEU A 232 -3.96 23.17 -16.50
CA LEU A 232 -2.76 23.04 -15.66
C LEU A 232 -2.48 24.35 -14.91
N CYS A 233 -2.56 25.49 -15.61
CA CYS A 233 -2.34 26.80 -15.03
C CYS A 233 -3.33 27.10 -13.89
N ASP A 234 -4.61 26.76 -14.10
CA ASP A 234 -5.67 26.97 -13.10
C ASP A 234 -5.41 26.15 -11.83
N ARG A 235 -4.83 24.94 -11.97
CA ARG A 235 -4.43 24.12 -10.81
C ARG A 235 -3.17 24.61 -10.09
N LEU A 236 -2.29 25.27 -10.80
CA LEU A 236 -1.08 25.89 -10.26
C LEU A 236 -1.32 27.30 -9.71
N GLY A 237 -2.57 27.77 -9.70
CA GLY A 237 -2.92 29.13 -9.27
C GLY A 237 -2.61 30.21 -10.31
N GLY A 238 -2.61 29.84 -11.60
CA GLY A 238 -2.37 30.69 -12.77
C GLY A 238 -0.94 30.53 -13.33
N CYS A 239 -0.82 30.60 -14.64
CA CYS A 239 0.46 30.78 -15.31
C CYS A 239 0.70 32.28 -15.54
N GLN A 240 1.86 32.76 -15.15
CA GLN A 240 2.39 34.07 -15.53
C GLN A 240 3.44 33.88 -16.62
#